data_fd3927d064bac51ebace56a7eea8e4f3
#
_entry.id   fd3927d064bac51ebace56a7eea8e4f3
#
_cell.length_a   1.000
_cell.length_b   1.000
_cell.length_c   1.000
_cell.angle_alpha   90.00
_cell.angle_beta   90.00
_cell.angle_gamma   90.00
#
_symmetry.space_group_name_H-M   'P 1'
#
loop_
_entity.id
_entity.type
_entity.pdbx_description
1 polymer ?
#
loop_
_entity_poly.entity_id
_entity_poly.type
_entity_poly.pdbx_seq_one_letter_code
_entity_poly.pdbx_strand_id
1 'polypeptide(L)'
;LYAQFQELEKRKSSVLDHIREQEKLTSGLEKQIRECREMRVLEDLYLPYKPKKQTRASKAKAKGLEPLAAILMRQEQGEVAMKAMLFVKGEVNDETDALQGARDIIAEWVSESEAARGRIRRMVEREAWICSKVVKGKEETGEKYADYFNFRELLRRCPSHRMLAVRRGEDHSPFCPVCDHAGICKRCGK
;
A
#
# COMPACT_ATOMS: atom_id res chain seq x y z
N LEU A 1 7.55 9.15 -25.01
CA LEU A 1 7.83 7.70 -25.12
C LEU A 1 9.31 7.39 -25.01
N TYR A 2 10.18 7.94 -25.87
CA TYR A 2 11.64 7.65 -25.85
C TYR A 2 12.30 8.07 -24.52
N ALA A 3 12.01 9.29 -24.03
CA ALA A 3 12.53 9.79 -22.76
C ALA A 3 12.09 8.92 -21.55
N GLN A 4 10.85 8.47 -21.53
CA GLN A 4 10.33 7.58 -20.50
C GLN A 4 11.01 6.21 -20.51
N PHE A 5 11.32 5.69 -21.70
CA PHE A 5 12.07 4.46 -21.84
C PHE A 5 13.51 4.61 -21.32
N GLN A 6 14.20 5.69 -21.67
CA GLN A 6 15.54 5.97 -21.16
C GLN A 6 15.56 6.11 -19.63
N GLU A 7 14.55 6.77 -19.06
CA GLU A 7 14.39 6.92 -17.62
C GLU A 7 14.20 5.55 -16.94
N LEU A 8 13.35 4.69 -17.53
CA LEU A 8 13.16 3.33 -17.04
C LEU A 8 14.46 2.52 -17.05
N GLU A 9 15.24 2.56 -18.15
CA GLU A 9 16.50 1.82 -18.24
C GLU A 9 17.54 2.32 -17.24
N LYS A 10 17.68 3.64 -17.07
CA LYS A 10 18.52 4.22 -16.01
C LYS A 10 18.08 3.75 -14.62
N ARG A 11 16.77 3.74 -14.38
CA ARG A 11 16.24 3.31 -13.09
C ARG A 11 16.49 1.84 -12.83
N LYS A 12 16.35 0.96 -13.84
CA LYS A 12 16.69 -0.47 -13.73
C LYS A 12 18.14 -0.68 -13.31
N SER A 13 19.08 0.02 -13.95
CA SER A 13 20.50 -0.07 -13.60
C SER A 13 20.73 0.31 -12.13
N SER A 14 20.21 1.45 -11.70
CA SER A 14 20.32 1.90 -10.31
C SER A 14 19.72 0.92 -9.31
N VAL A 15 18.57 0.32 -9.63
CA VAL A 15 17.90 -0.69 -8.77
C VAL A 15 18.74 -1.96 -8.68
N LEU A 16 19.27 -2.46 -9.80
CA LEU A 16 20.14 -3.64 -9.83
C LEU A 16 21.40 -3.44 -9.01
N ASP A 17 22.05 -2.27 -9.13
CA ASP A 17 23.27 -1.95 -8.39
C ASP A 17 23.00 -1.91 -6.89
N HIS A 18 21.92 -1.24 -6.45
CA HIS A 18 21.52 -1.20 -5.04
C HIS A 18 21.22 -2.59 -4.44
N ILE A 19 20.54 -3.47 -5.21
CA ILE A 19 20.23 -4.81 -4.72
C ILE A 19 21.48 -5.68 -4.70
N ARG A 20 22.41 -5.49 -5.65
CA ARG A 20 23.72 -6.17 -5.70
C ARG A 20 24.60 -5.77 -4.51
N GLU A 21 24.65 -4.49 -4.16
CA GLU A 21 25.36 -3.98 -2.97
C GLU A 21 24.85 -4.61 -1.67
N GLN A 22 23.56 -4.99 -1.62
CA GLN A 22 22.97 -5.67 -0.47
C GLN A 22 23.17 -7.21 -0.50
N GLU A 23 23.86 -7.74 -1.50
CA GLU A 23 24.06 -9.19 -1.71
C GLU A 23 22.74 -10.01 -1.81
N LYS A 24 21.64 -9.35 -2.24
CA LYS A 24 20.30 -9.94 -2.34
C LYS A 24 19.83 -10.16 -3.78
N LEU A 25 20.68 -9.91 -4.77
CA LEU A 25 20.32 -10.07 -6.17
C LEU A 25 20.35 -11.55 -6.56
N THR A 26 19.18 -12.11 -6.87
CA THR A 26 19.06 -13.44 -7.44
C THR A 26 18.92 -13.38 -8.96
N SER A 27 19.30 -14.46 -9.66
CA SER A 27 19.18 -14.53 -11.13
C SER A 27 17.73 -14.34 -11.61
N GLY A 28 16.75 -14.87 -10.85
CA GLY A 28 15.33 -14.69 -11.15
C GLY A 28 14.88 -13.25 -11.02
N LEU A 29 15.28 -12.56 -9.95
CA LEU A 29 14.96 -11.15 -9.72
C LEU A 29 15.62 -10.24 -10.78
N GLU A 30 16.87 -10.50 -11.11
CA GLU A 30 17.57 -9.76 -12.16
C GLU A 30 16.84 -9.86 -13.50
N LYS A 31 16.40 -11.08 -13.89
CA LYS A 31 15.61 -11.30 -15.09
C LYS A 31 14.30 -10.52 -15.06
N GLN A 32 13.55 -10.58 -13.96
CA GLN A 32 12.30 -9.83 -13.80
C GLN A 32 12.48 -8.32 -13.93
N ILE A 33 13.55 -7.76 -13.32
CA ILE A 33 13.88 -6.33 -13.42
C ILE A 33 14.23 -5.96 -14.85
N ARG A 34 15.05 -6.76 -15.55
CA ARG A 34 15.45 -6.48 -16.94
C ARG A 34 14.28 -6.54 -17.92
N GLU A 35 13.36 -7.50 -17.73
CA GLU A 35 12.18 -7.68 -18.58
C GLU A 35 11.03 -6.70 -18.26
N CYS A 36 11.10 -5.98 -17.13
CA CYS A 36 10.09 -5.03 -16.71
C CYS A 36 9.96 -3.87 -17.71
N ARG A 37 8.72 -3.53 -18.10
CA ARG A 37 8.41 -2.46 -19.06
C ARG A 37 7.71 -1.25 -18.43
N GLU A 38 7.36 -1.35 -17.16
CA GLU A 38 6.62 -0.30 -16.44
C GLU A 38 7.37 0.14 -15.19
N MET A 39 7.55 1.45 -15.03
CA MET A 39 8.19 2.04 -13.85
C MET A 39 7.54 1.59 -12.54
N ARG A 40 6.20 1.47 -12.52
CA ARG A 40 5.45 1.04 -11.33
C ARG A 40 5.78 -0.38 -10.90
N VAL A 41 5.90 -1.30 -11.86
CA VAL A 41 6.26 -2.69 -11.59
C VAL A 41 7.70 -2.78 -11.10
N LEU A 42 8.60 -2.01 -11.70
CA LEU A 42 9.99 -1.89 -11.25
C LEU A 42 10.09 -1.42 -9.79
N GLU A 43 9.35 -0.36 -9.42
CA GLU A 43 9.32 0.14 -8.05
C GLU A 43 8.71 -0.88 -7.06
N ASP A 44 7.70 -1.65 -7.49
CA ASP A 44 7.13 -2.73 -6.67
C ASP A 44 8.15 -3.86 -6.42
N LEU A 45 8.93 -4.25 -7.42
CA LEU A 45 10.03 -5.22 -7.29
C LEU A 45 11.16 -4.71 -6.37
N TYR A 46 11.46 -3.41 -6.44
CA TYR A 46 12.50 -2.78 -5.63
C TYR A 46 12.08 -2.51 -4.18
N LEU A 47 10.79 -2.41 -3.91
CA LEU A 47 10.26 -1.95 -2.61
C LEU A 47 10.81 -2.73 -1.39
N PRO A 48 10.96 -4.07 -1.42
CA PRO A 48 11.53 -4.84 -0.30
C PRO A 48 13.00 -4.50 0.00
N TYR A 49 13.73 -4.01 -1.00
CA TYR A 49 15.17 -3.71 -0.93
C TYR A 49 15.46 -2.23 -0.67
N LYS A 50 14.44 -1.39 -0.76
CA LYS A 50 14.59 0.04 -0.55
C LYS A 50 14.98 0.35 0.89
N PRO A 51 15.99 1.21 1.14
CA PRO A 51 16.33 1.65 2.48
C PRO A 51 15.10 2.23 3.20
N LYS A 52 14.78 1.68 4.36
CA LYS A 52 13.60 2.07 5.12
C LYS A 52 13.98 2.91 6.33
N LYS A 53 13.15 3.89 6.63
CA LYS A 53 13.16 4.51 7.96
C LYS A 53 12.69 3.49 9.00
N GLN A 54 13.00 3.73 10.27
CA GLN A 54 12.53 2.87 11.36
C GLN A 54 11.00 2.77 11.37
N THR A 55 10.47 1.57 11.10
CA THR A 55 9.05 1.25 11.07
C THR A 55 8.65 0.48 12.34
N ARG A 56 7.34 0.35 12.60
CA ARG A 56 6.84 -0.54 13.66
C ARG A 56 7.29 -1.97 13.43
N ALA A 57 7.25 -2.44 12.19
CA ALA A 57 7.72 -3.77 11.82
C ALA A 57 9.22 -3.95 12.07
N SER A 58 10.07 -2.95 11.76
CA SER A 58 11.51 -3.06 12.05
C SER A 58 11.80 -3.13 13.56
N LYS A 59 11.02 -2.40 14.37
CA LYS A 59 11.10 -2.51 15.84
C LYS A 59 10.67 -3.89 16.33
N ALA A 60 9.58 -4.44 15.78
CA ALA A 60 9.11 -5.77 16.13
C ALA A 60 10.11 -6.87 15.70
N LYS A 61 10.77 -6.71 14.55
CA LYS A 61 11.86 -7.60 14.13
C LYS A 61 13.05 -7.54 15.11
N ALA A 62 13.43 -6.35 15.55
CA ALA A 62 14.48 -6.17 16.56
C ALA A 62 14.14 -6.86 17.89
N LYS A 63 12.86 -6.91 18.28
CA LYS A 63 12.36 -7.69 19.43
C LYS A 63 12.36 -9.21 19.19
N GLY A 64 12.75 -9.70 18.01
CA GLY A 64 12.80 -11.14 17.68
C GLY A 64 11.45 -11.76 17.33
N LEU A 65 10.45 -10.97 16.91
CA LEU A 65 9.10 -11.46 16.62
C LEU A 65 8.91 -11.96 15.17
N GLU A 66 9.95 -11.94 14.36
CA GLU A 66 9.89 -12.40 12.96
C GLU A 66 9.52 -13.89 12.82
N PRO A 67 10.05 -14.83 13.65
CA PRO A 67 9.63 -16.22 13.59
C PRO A 67 8.15 -16.42 13.95
N LEU A 68 7.62 -15.64 14.91
CA LEU A 68 6.19 -15.68 15.25
C LEU A 68 5.35 -15.22 14.04
N ALA A 69 5.75 -14.13 13.38
CA ALA A 69 5.08 -13.66 12.17
C ALA A 69 5.09 -14.74 11.07
N ALA A 70 6.19 -15.47 10.87
CA ALA A 70 6.29 -16.56 9.91
C ALA A 70 5.36 -17.74 10.26
N ILE A 71 5.26 -18.12 11.53
CA ILE A 71 4.35 -19.17 12.01
C ILE A 71 2.89 -18.76 11.75
N LEU A 72 2.52 -17.51 12.08
CA LEU A 72 1.16 -17.00 11.86
C LEU A 72 0.82 -16.89 10.37
N MET A 73 1.78 -16.52 9.52
CA MET A 73 1.57 -16.41 8.09
C MET A 73 1.29 -17.75 7.41
N ARG A 74 1.74 -18.89 7.99
CA ARG A 74 1.43 -20.23 7.50
C ARG A 74 -0.01 -20.64 7.73
N GLN A 75 -0.73 -19.94 8.64
CA GLN A 75 -2.14 -20.22 8.98
C GLN A 75 -2.39 -21.68 9.42
N GLU A 76 -1.41 -22.29 10.05
CA GLU A 76 -1.52 -23.65 10.60
C GLU A 76 -2.48 -23.67 11.79
N GLN A 77 -3.24 -24.77 11.92
CA GLN A 77 -4.15 -24.99 13.06
C GLN A 77 -3.41 -24.94 14.40
N GLY A 78 -4.08 -24.43 15.42
CA GLY A 78 -3.56 -24.33 16.78
C GLY A 78 -3.87 -22.98 17.42
N GLU A 79 -3.81 -22.94 18.74
CA GLU A 79 -4.07 -21.72 19.50
C GLU A 79 -2.98 -20.67 19.26
N VAL A 80 -3.38 -19.57 18.67
CA VAL A 80 -2.51 -18.42 18.35
C VAL A 80 -1.89 -17.85 19.62
N ALA A 81 -2.66 -17.81 20.71
CA ALA A 81 -2.25 -17.35 22.02
C ALA A 81 -1.06 -18.16 22.57
N MET A 82 -1.14 -19.49 22.55
CA MET A 82 -0.05 -20.36 23.00
C MET A 82 1.23 -20.16 22.17
N LYS A 83 1.09 -19.99 20.85
CA LYS A 83 2.24 -19.71 19.98
C LYS A 83 2.88 -18.36 20.32
N ALA A 84 2.08 -17.34 20.64
CA ALA A 84 2.57 -16.01 21.00
C ALA A 84 3.28 -15.98 22.36
N MET A 85 2.81 -16.75 23.34
CA MET A 85 3.43 -16.84 24.68
C MET A 85 4.89 -17.30 24.63
N LEU A 86 5.27 -18.11 23.66
CA LEU A 86 6.66 -18.57 23.48
C LEU A 86 7.62 -17.42 23.11
N PHE A 87 7.10 -16.30 22.67
CA PHE A 87 7.86 -15.12 22.24
C PHE A 87 7.77 -13.93 23.21
N VAL A 88 7.10 -14.12 24.35
CA VAL A 88 7.09 -13.14 25.45
C VAL A 88 8.42 -13.20 26.17
N LYS A 89 9.41 -12.43 25.69
CA LYS A 89 10.78 -12.37 26.20
C LYS A 89 11.37 -10.97 26.03
N GLY A 90 12.25 -10.57 26.94
CA GLY A 90 12.98 -9.31 26.82
C GLY A 90 12.06 -8.08 26.80
N GLU A 91 12.01 -7.37 25.68
CA GLU A 91 11.20 -6.15 25.50
C GLU A 91 9.74 -6.44 25.12
N VAL A 92 9.30 -7.69 25.04
CA VAL A 92 7.93 -8.10 24.76
C VAL A 92 7.21 -8.33 26.07
N ASN A 93 6.25 -7.46 26.39
CA ASN A 93 5.63 -7.43 27.72
C ASN A 93 4.62 -8.56 27.92
N ASP A 94 3.81 -8.84 26.92
CA ASP A 94 2.73 -9.81 26.97
C ASP A 94 2.45 -10.43 25.59
N GLU A 95 1.51 -11.36 25.58
CA GLU A 95 1.01 -12.01 24.36
C GLU A 95 0.44 -10.99 23.34
N THR A 96 -0.24 -9.96 23.84
CA THR A 96 -0.87 -8.94 22.99
C THR A 96 0.19 -8.11 22.25
N ASP A 97 1.28 -7.74 22.95
CA ASP A 97 2.43 -7.03 22.35
C ASP A 97 3.14 -7.93 21.32
N ALA A 98 3.31 -9.23 21.62
CA ALA A 98 3.88 -10.20 20.69
C ALA A 98 3.04 -10.32 19.41
N LEU A 99 1.72 -10.46 19.54
CA LEU A 99 0.79 -10.55 18.41
C LEU A 99 0.72 -9.26 17.61
N GLN A 100 0.75 -8.10 18.28
CA GLN A 100 0.76 -6.81 17.60
C GLN A 100 2.04 -6.62 16.79
N GLY A 101 3.20 -6.98 17.36
CA GLY A 101 4.46 -6.93 16.64
C GLY A 101 4.49 -7.88 15.43
N ALA A 102 3.97 -9.09 15.60
CA ALA A 102 3.84 -10.04 14.49
C ALA A 102 2.90 -9.51 13.37
N ARG A 103 1.76 -8.88 13.74
CA ARG A 103 0.87 -8.21 12.77
C ARG A 103 1.58 -7.10 11.99
N ASP A 104 2.36 -6.27 12.68
CA ASP A 104 3.09 -5.18 12.04
C ASP A 104 4.11 -5.73 11.01
N ILE A 105 4.77 -6.85 11.32
CA ILE A 105 5.69 -7.53 10.40
C ILE A 105 4.93 -8.11 9.20
N ILE A 106 3.83 -8.83 9.44
CA ILE A 106 3.01 -9.42 8.37
C ILE A 106 2.44 -8.32 7.46
N ALA A 107 1.96 -7.23 8.04
CA ALA A 107 1.46 -6.09 7.27
C ALA A 107 2.54 -5.48 6.36
N GLU A 108 3.79 -5.39 6.85
CA GLU A 108 4.92 -4.97 6.03
C GLU A 108 5.16 -5.96 4.88
N TRP A 109 5.24 -7.27 5.14
CA TRP A 109 5.44 -8.28 4.10
C TRP A 109 4.35 -8.26 3.02
N VAL A 110 3.08 -8.15 3.43
CA VAL A 110 1.96 -8.07 2.48
C VAL A 110 2.01 -6.78 1.66
N SER A 111 2.32 -5.64 2.30
CA SER A 111 2.40 -4.35 1.62
C SER A 111 3.54 -4.26 0.61
N GLU A 112 4.61 -5.05 0.81
CA GLU A 112 5.79 -5.11 -0.05
C GLU A 112 5.71 -6.21 -1.11
N SER A 113 4.74 -7.12 -0.99
CA SER A 113 4.53 -8.18 -1.97
C SER A 113 4.08 -7.59 -3.31
N GLU A 114 4.91 -7.76 -4.34
CA GLU A 114 4.57 -7.38 -5.73
C GLU A 114 3.28 -8.07 -6.19
N ALA A 115 3.15 -9.36 -5.91
CA ALA A 115 1.97 -10.16 -6.28
C ALA A 115 0.68 -9.62 -5.62
N ALA A 116 0.73 -9.27 -4.32
CA ALA A 116 -0.41 -8.69 -3.60
C ALA A 116 -0.78 -7.32 -4.18
N ARG A 117 0.21 -6.44 -4.40
CA ARG A 117 0.01 -5.12 -4.98
C ARG A 117 -0.58 -5.21 -6.40
N GLY A 118 -0.04 -6.10 -7.23
CA GLY A 118 -0.54 -6.34 -8.58
C GLY A 118 -1.99 -6.87 -8.58
N ARG A 119 -2.33 -7.79 -7.66
CA ARG A 119 -3.69 -8.31 -7.52
C ARG A 119 -4.68 -7.24 -7.10
N ILE A 120 -4.35 -6.44 -6.10
CA ILE A 120 -5.18 -5.32 -5.64
C ILE A 120 -5.37 -4.31 -6.76
N ARG A 121 -4.31 -3.95 -7.47
CA ARG A 121 -4.37 -3.00 -8.60
C ARG A 121 -5.34 -3.48 -9.67
N ARG A 122 -5.25 -4.74 -10.10
CA ARG A 122 -6.18 -5.32 -11.08
C ARG A 122 -7.64 -5.35 -10.57
N MET A 123 -7.85 -5.61 -9.28
CA MET A 123 -9.18 -5.57 -8.68
C MET A 123 -9.74 -4.15 -8.70
N VAL A 124 -8.95 -3.16 -8.27
CA VAL A 124 -9.33 -1.74 -8.29
C VAL A 124 -9.65 -1.27 -9.71
N GLU A 125 -8.83 -1.62 -10.70
CA GLU A 125 -9.06 -1.24 -12.09
C GLU A 125 -10.39 -1.80 -12.65
N ARG A 126 -10.81 -2.99 -12.23
CA ARG A 126 -12.06 -3.61 -12.70
C ARG A 126 -13.30 -3.19 -11.94
N GLU A 127 -13.20 -3.06 -10.63
CA GLU A 127 -14.36 -3.09 -9.73
C GLU A 127 -14.51 -1.80 -8.90
N ALA A 128 -13.47 -0.95 -8.84
CA ALA A 128 -13.54 0.23 -8.00
C ALA A 128 -14.51 1.28 -8.57
N TRP A 129 -15.17 1.95 -7.65
CA TRP A 129 -16.01 3.10 -7.92
C TRP A 129 -15.31 4.37 -7.43
N ILE A 130 -15.41 5.43 -8.24
CA ILE A 130 -15.07 6.76 -7.78
C ILE A 130 -16.35 7.40 -7.24
N CYS A 131 -16.29 7.90 -6.03
CA CYS A 131 -17.40 8.56 -5.37
C CYS A 131 -16.94 9.91 -4.84
N SER A 132 -17.80 10.92 -4.89
CA SER A 132 -17.59 12.18 -4.21
C SER A 132 -18.88 12.64 -3.54
N LYS A 133 -18.73 13.27 -2.37
CA LYS A 133 -19.83 13.92 -1.65
C LYS A 133 -19.35 15.29 -1.17
N VAL A 134 -20.24 16.27 -1.26
CA VAL A 134 -19.97 17.58 -0.69
C VAL A 134 -19.88 17.51 0.83
N VAL A 135 -18.95 18.24 1.41
CA VAL A 135 -18.85 18.39 2.86
C VAL A 135 -19.98 19.33 3.33
N LYS A 136 -20.71 18.92 4.34
CA LYS A 136 -21.84 19.69 4.88
C LYS A 136 -21.43 21.13 5.22
N GLY A 137 -22.19 22.10 4.71
CA GLY A 137 -21.93 23.54 4.89
C GLY A 137 -20.88 24.12 3.94
N LYS A 138 -20.45 23.36 2.90
CA LYS A 138 -19.52 23.84 1.87
C LYS A 138 -20.13 23.86 0.45
N GLU A 139 -21.44 23.78 0.38
CA GLU A 139 -22.19 23.75 -0.87
C GLU A 139 -21.95 25.02 -1.71
N GLU A 140 -22.00 26.21 -1.07
CA GLU A 140 -21.74 27.49 -1.72
C GLU A 140 -20.29 27.61 -2.23
N THR A 141 -19.31 27.20 -1.40
CA THR A 141 -17.89 27.26 -1.78
C THR A 141 -17.56 26.29 -2.93
N GLY A 142 -18.34 25.23 -3.04
CA GLY A 142 -18.17 24.17 -4.04
C GLY A 142 -19.06 24.33 -5.26
N GLU A 143 -19.84 25.38 -5.42
CA GLU A 143 -20.88 25.55 -6.46
C GLU A 143 -20.39 25.18 -7.87
N LYS A 144 -19.18 25.57 -8.25
CA LYS A 144 -18.57 25.20 -9.55
C LYS A 144 -18.39 23.70 -9.76
N TYR A 145 -18.54 22.89 -8.71
CA TYR A 145 -18.45 21.42 -8.75
C TYR A 145 -19.80 20.76 -8.39
N ALA A 146 -20.91 21.46 -8.49
CA ALA A 146 -22.24 20.99 -8.08
C ALA A 146 -22.61 19.63 -8.69
N ASP A 147 -22.23 19.37 -9.95
CA ASP A 147 -22.43 18.09 -10.65
C ASP A 147 -21.76 16.88 -9.94
N TYR A 148 -20.80 17.14 -9.06
CA TYR A 148 -20.04 16.13 -8.35
C TYR A 148 -20.37 16.06 -6.86
N PHE A 149 -21.38 16.77 -6.36
CA PHE A 149 -21.78 16.79 -4.96
C PHE A 149 -22.27 15.44 -4.44
N ASN A 150 -22.85 14.62 -5.32
CA ASN A 150 -23.23 13.24 -5.02
C ASN A 150 -22.93 12.36 -6.24
N PHE A 151 -21.66 12.26 -6.56
CA PHE A 151 -21.19 11.58 -7.76
C PHE A 151 -20.74 10.17 -7.45
N ARG A 152 -21.09 9.22 -8.32
CA ARG A 152 -20.63 7.83 -8.25
C ARG A 152 -20.51 7.26 -9.66
N GLU A 153 -19.33 6.81 -10.02
CA GLU A 153 -19.07 6.19 -11.32
C GLU A 153 -18.02 5.09 -11.21
N LEU A 154 -18.13 4.04 -12.03
CA LEU A 154 -17.13 2.97 -12.07
C LEU A 154 -15.80 3.52 -12.60
N LEU A 155 -14.71 3.32 -11.86
CA LEU A 155 -13.41 3.91 -12.15
C LEU A 155 -12.97 3.69 -13.61
N ARG A 156 -13.13 2.46 -14.13
CA ARG A 156 -12.76 2.11 -15.52
C ARG A 156 -13.57 2.83 -16.61
N ARG A 157 -14.73 3.40 -16.27
CA ARG A 157 -15.61 4.14 -17.17
C ARG A 157 -15.49 5.65 -16.99
N CYS A 158 -14.86 6.08 -15.90
CA CYS A 158 -14.75 7.50 -15.58
C CYS A 158 -13.74 8.18 -16.50
N PRO A 159 -14.17 9.13 -17.35
CA PRO A 159 -13.27 9.88 -18.20
C PRO A 159 -12.29 10.72 -17.38
N SER A 160 -11.10 10.96 -17.91
CA SER A 160 -10.04 11.69 -17.23
C SER A 160 -10.44 13.09 -16.76
N HIS A 161 -11.26 13.81 -17.54
CA HIS A 161 -11.74 15.14 -17.17
C HIS A 161 -12.64 15.14 -15.93
N ARG A 162 -13.51 14.12 -15.77
CA ARG A 162 -14.33 13.96 -14.55
C ARG A 162 -13.47 13.62 -13.33
N MET A 163 -12.52 12.71 -13.52
CA MET A 163 -11.55 12.37 -12.48
C MET A 163 -10.80 13.62 -12.01
N LEU A 164 -10.33 14.46 -12.94
CA LEU A 164 -9.64 15.70 -12.61
C LEU A 164 -10.56 16.70 -11.91
N ALA A 165 -11.84 16.81 -12.31
CA ALA A 165 -12.80 17.68 -11.64
C ALA A 165 -13.02 17.27 -10.18
N VAL A 166 -13.24 15.96 -9.91
CA VAL A 166 -13.39 15.43 -8.56
C VAL A 166 -12.12 15.70 -7.72
N ARG A 167 -10.92 15.46 -8.27
CA ARG A 167 -9.65 15.70 -7.56
C ARG A 167 -9.41 17.18 -7.25
N ARG A 168 -9.72 18.07 -8.19
CA ARG A 168 -9.64 19.53 -7.95
C ARG A 168 -10.63 19.98 -6.88
N GLY A 169 -11.84 19.41 -6.89
CA GLY A 169 -12.82 19.66 -5.85
C GLY A 169 -12.35 19.19 -4.47
N GLU A 170 -11.61 18.09 -4.39
CA GLU A 170 -10.98 17.60 -3.15
C GLU A 170 -9.89 18.56 -2.64
N ASP A 171 -9.01 19.02 -3.53
CA ASP A 171 -7.91 19.94 -3.19
C ASP A 171 -8.42 21.28 -2.66
N HIS A 172 -9.54 21.77 -3.17
CA HIS A 172 -10.18 23.01 -2.73
C HIS A 172 -11.17 22.82 -1.57
N SER A 173 -11.19 21.64 -0.95
CA SER A 173 -11.95 21.31 0.26
C SER A 173 -13.48 21.23 0.19
N PRO A 174 -14.21 21.34 -0.93
CA PRO A 174 -15.64 21.09 -0.93
C PRO A 174 -15.97 19.59 -0.91
N PHE A 175 -15.05 18.69 -1.30
CA PHE A 175 -15.31 17.26 -1.36
C PHE A 175 -14.59 16.46 -0.29
N CYS A 176 -15.31 15.44 0.18
CA CYS A 176 -14.70 14.28 0.83
C CYS A 176 -14.69 13.13 -0.19
N PRO A 177 -13.54 12.56 -0.56
CA PRO A 177 -13.52 11.30 -1.26
C PRO A 177 -14.15 10.27 -0.31
N VAL A 178 -15.30 9.74 -0.69
CA VAL A 178 -15.98 8.72 0.12
C VAL A 178 -15.18 7.46 0.00
N CYS A 179 -14.47 7.12 1.06
CA CYS A 179 -14.03 5.76 1.29
C CYS A 179 -15.28 4.92 1.57
N ASP A 180 -15.73 4.12 0.61
CA ASP A 180 -16.86 3.20 0.76
C ASP A 180 -16.48 1.98 1.64
N HIS A 181 -15.52 2.16 2.55
CA HIS A 181 -15.06 1.15 3.47
C HIS A 181 -15.45 1.57 4.89
N ALA A 182 -16.00 0.62 5.62
CA ALA A 182 -16.45 0.73 7.00
C ALA A 182 -15.42 1.44 7.91
N GLY A 183 -15.45 2.76 7.92
CA GLY A 183 -14.59 3.58 8.75
C GLY A 183 -15.01 5.04 8.72
N ILE A 184 -15.01 5.67 9.87
CA ILE A 184 -15.33 7.08 10.03
C ILE A 184 -14.31 7.90 9.25
N CYS A 185 -14.75 8.55 8.18
CA CYS A 185 -13.91 9.50 7.45
C CYS A 185 -13.54 10.67 8.38
N LYS A 186 -12.24 10.86 8.64
CA LYS A 186 -11.75 11.93 9.51
C LYS A 186 -12.08 13.35 9.02
N ARG A 187 -12.44 13.52 7.73
CA ARG A 187 -12.81 14.82 7.14
C ARG A 187 -14.29 15.14 7.20
N CYS A 188 -15.17 14.14 7.08
CA CYS A 188 -16.62 14.35 7.04
C CYS A 188 -17.36 13.79 8.25
N GLY A 189 -16.69 13.12 9.19
CA GLY A 189 -17.27 12.62 10.44
C GLY A 189 -18.32 11.51 10.26
N LYS A 190 -18.33 10.82 9.10
CA LYS A 190 -19.24 9.71 8.81
C LYS A 190 -18.46 8.44 8.55
#